data_5a9581a38784fda8b04b3021cc686004
#
_entry.id   5a9581a38784fda8b04b3021cc686004
#
_cell.length_a   1.000
_cell.length_b   1.000
_cell.length_c   1.000
_cell.angle_alpha   90.00
_cell.angle_beta   90.00
_cell.angle_gamma   90.00
#
_symmetry.space_group_name_H-M   'P 1'
#
loop_
_entity.id
_entity.type
_entity.pdbx_description
1 polymer ?
#
loop_
_entity_poly.entity_id
_entity_poly.type
_entity_poly.pdbx_seq_one_letter_code
_entity_poly.pdbx_strand_id
1 'polypeptide(L)'
;MDYTRITAYADDVYAAAIRKSGDSAVAQDIAQETFLAAFEALRRGKEPENPRAWLLRILEHKYCDWLRQKYNKPTVSMEAYAMELADVRDSAEKEDYETEWETVRRALGYLAKTHREVMVRFYLYGQPVERIAAELKLPPGTVKSRLHTGRRLVKERMMEMEQLENYGRQSYAPDLLFMSCCGGIGLDGEPFNLVKGDDRLAQSILLTAYEQPLTEADIAKIIGVPAAYIEPVAERLVEGELMRRTGSRIYTDFILFTEKDRTATLPHQTELANRCFPSFWTEMQRGLEELRQTDGYIRQRDHARQKLELHFCIHTLQRACLAIRDEQAGGTTPYDDYPCRKNGGRWFAMGNRKTADRLWPQPEPDYSINGEVGCVIRNFRGAKSVELREYDTALGRYPASCIKMGYIQWFYEIHSGISPEESTAAEYMLESVDSLTKQGILSKEEGLALDIPVMTTEEILAYRQLSERVRSQISGSVRNLLLPLYREGRVSLPRHLTGVPEWMRYMFCDSCVPLAVIYQARKKGLFLQGVDYPLPAAMLIIGQ
;
A
#
# COMPACT_ATOMS: atom_id res chain seq x y z
N MET A 1 31.81 18.00 29.49
CA MET A 1 30.54 17.89 28.73
C MET A 1 30.05 16.46 28.81
N ASP A 2 28.85 16.26 29.31
CA ASP A 2 28.32 14.91 29.52
C ASP A 2 27.50 14.48 28.28
N TYR A 3 28.17 13.84 27.32
CA TYR A 3 27.53 13.30 26.13
C TYR A 3 26.59 12.10 26.40
N THR A 4 26.69 11.51 27.62
CA THR A 4 25.86 10.38 28.01
C THR A 4 24.38 10.73 28.09
N ARG A 5 24.06 12.00 28.43
CA ARG A 5 22.67 12.49 28.47
C ARG A 5 21.95 12.46 27.16
N ILE A 6 22.64 12.61 26.03
CA ILE A 6 21.99 12.56 24.70
C ILE A 6 22.08 11.18 24.05
N THR A 7 23.14 10.42 24.29
CA THR A 7 23.27 9.05 23.76
C THR A 7 22.24 8.08 24.36
N ALA A 8 21.72 8.38 25.57
CA ALA A 8 20.61 7.64 26.16
C ALA A 8 19.32 7.61 25.31
N TYR A 9 19.17 8.54 24.37
CA TYR A 9 18.02 8.61 23.44
C TYR A 9 18.32 8.03 22.06
N ALA A 10 19.38 7.22 21.91
CA ALA A 10 19.76 6.65 20.61
C ALA A 10 18.64 5.82 19.99
N ASP A 11 18.01 4.95 20.79
CA ASP A 11 16.90 4.11 20.34
C ASP A 11 15.67 4.93 19.98
N ASP A 12 15.36 5.98 20.72
CA ASP A 12 14.25 6.90 20.42
C ASP A 12 14.46 7.64 19.09
N VAL A 13 15.68 8.14 18.87
CA VAL A 13 16.05 8.84 17.63
C VAL A 13 16.01 7.89 16.45
N TYR A 14 16.59 6.70 16.58
CA TYR A 14 16.55 5.70 15.51
C TYR A 14 15.12 5.24 15.21
N ALA A 15 14.32 4.96 16.24
CA ALA A 15 12.92 4.58 16.08
C ALA A 15 12.08 5.69 15.40
N ALA A 16 12.38 6.95 15.68
CA ALA A 16 11.75 8.08 15.00
C ALA A 16 12.21 8.19 13.53
N ALA A 17 13.51 7.99 13.27
CA ALA A 17 14.08 8.01 11.92
C ALA A 17 13.50 6.88 11.04
N ILE A 18 13.41 5.65 11.56
CA ILE A 18 12.85 4.51 10.82
C ILE A 18 11.36 4.71 10.51
N ARG A 19 10.59 5.24 11.46
CA ARG A 19 9.17 5.56 11.23
C ARG A 19 8.97 6.59 10.13
N LYS A 20 9.84 7.61 10.04
CA LYS A 20 9.76 8.65 9.01
C LYS A 20 10.26 8.18 7.64
N SER A 21 11.38 7.52 7.58
CA SER A 21 12.03 7.13 6.31
C SER A 21 11.44 5.87 5.69
N GLY A 22 11.03 4.91 6.53
CA GLY A 22 10.57 3.60 6.10
C GLY A 22 11.69 2.63 5.68
N ASP A 23 12.95 3.08 5.71
CA ASP A 23 14.13 2.33 5.31
C ASP A 23 15.18 2.34 6.42
N SER A 24 15.73 1.17 6.76
CA SER A 24 16.65 1.05 7.89
C SER A 24 18.02 1.69 7.63
N ALA A 25 18.51 1.66 6.39
CA ALA A 25 19.78 2.29 6.04
C ALA A 25 19.65 3.82 6.07
N VAL A 26 18.59 4.35 5.48
CA VAL A 26 18.25 5.79 5.53
C VAL A 26 18.04 6.26 6.98
N ALA A 27 17.35 5.46 7.80
CA ALA A 27 17.13 5.78 9.21
C ALA A 27 18.45 5.85 10.00
N GLN A 28 19.38 4.94 9.70
CA GLN A 28 20.70 4.93 10.31
C GLN A 28 21.49 6.19 9.96
N ASP A 29 21.48 6.59 8.68
CA ASP A 29 22.14 7.80 8.21
C ASP A 29 21.54 9.06 8.87
N ILE A 30 20.22 9.20 8.89
CA ILE A 30 19.53 10.33 9.51
C ILE A 30 19.81 10.39 11.01
N ALA A 31 19.81 9.26 11.73
CA ALA A 31 20.11 9.20 13.14
C ALA A 31 21.57 9.59 13.41
N GLN A 32 22.51 9.08 12.63
CA GLN A 32 23.92 9.42 12.73
C GLN A 32 24.18 10.92 12.51
N GLU A 33 23.60 11.48 11.46
CA GLU A 33 23.68 12.91 11.17
C GLU A 33 23.05 13.77 12.28
N THR A 34 21.96 13.27 12.89
CA THR A 34 21.31 13.92 14.04
C THR A 34 22.27 14.02 15.24
N PHE A 35 22.94 12.92 15.58
CA PHE A 35 23.90 12.92 16.70
C PHE A 35 25.16 13.73 16.38
N LEU A 36 25.66 13.70 15.15
CA LEU A 36 26.79 14.54 14.76
C LEU A 36 26.46 16.03 14.97
N ALA A 37 25.32 16.48 14.48
CA ALA A 37 24.87 17.86 14.66
C ALA A 37 24.65 18.21 16.14
N ALA A 38 24.11 17.28 16.93
CA ALA A 38 23.92 17.47 18.37
C ALA A 38 25.25 17.58 19.10
N PHE A 39 26.22 16.72 18.82
CA PHE A 39 27.56 16.79 19.43
C PHE A 39 28.29 18.08 19.08
N GLU A 40 28.18 18.56 17.84
CA GLU A 40 28.74 19.84 17.44
C GLU A 40 28.12 21.01 18.20
N ALA A 41 26.79 21.02 18.37
CA ALA A 41 26.10 22.06 19.11
C ALA A 41 26.48 22.05 20.60
N LEU A 42 26.56 20.86 21.24
CA LEU A 42 27.05 20.74 22.62
C LEU A 42 28.51 21.23 22.78
N ARG A 43 29.36 20.93 21.79
CA ARG A 43 30.76 21.40 21.80
C ARG A 43 30.84 22.93 21.73
N ARG A 44 29.86 23.58 21.09
CA ARG A 44 29.72 25.04 21.03
C ARG A 44 29.07 25.65 22.28
N GLY A 45 28.79 24.85 23.33
CA GLY A 45 28.24 25.32 24.60
C GLY A 45 26.71 25.29 24.73
N LYS A 46 25.98 24.69 23.78
CA LYS A 46 24.53 24.59 23.85
C LYS A 46 24.11 23.54 24.89
N GLU A 47 23.29 23.94 25.87
CA GLU A 47 22.73 23.04 26.89
C GLU A 47 21.20 22.96 26.73
N PRO A 48 20.65 21.89 26.13
CA PRO A 48 19.22 21.75 25.94
C PRO A 48 18.52 21.40 27.26
N GLU A 49 17.47 22.13 27.62
CA GLU A 49 16.62 21.83 28.78
C GLU A 49 15.94 20.47 28.65
N ASN A 50 15.43 20.14 27.42
CA ASN A 50 14.85 18.85 27.09
C ASN A 50 15.66 18.17 25.96
N PRO A 51 16.64 17.31 26.30
CA PRO A 51 17.51 16.67 25.31
C PRO A 51 16.77 15.84 24.28
N ARG A 52 15.70 15.11 24.68
CA ARG A 52 14.90 14.28 23.77
C ARG A 52 14.18 15.12 22.73
N ALA A 53 13.47 16.16 23.15
CA ALA A 53 12.74 17.04 22.23
C ALA A 53 13.70 17.77 21.28
N TRP A 54 14.85 18.17 21.78
CA TRP A 54 15.89 18.83 21.01
C TRP A 54 16.51 17.90 19.94
N LEU A 55 16.82 16.65 20.28
CA LEU A 55 17.30 15.65 19.32
C LEU A 55 16.27 15.37 18.23
N LEU A 56 14.99 15.23 18.59
CA LEU A 56 13.92 15.02 17.62
C LEU A 56 13.76 16.22 16.68
N ARG A 57 14.02 17.45 17.16
CA ARG A 57 14.05 18.65 16.32
C ARG A 57 15.20 18.59 15.30
N ILE A 58 16.41 18.20 15.72
CA ILE A 58 17.55 18.02 14.81
C ILE A 58 17.23 16.93 13.79
N LEU A 59 16.66 15.80 14.23
CA LEU A 59 16.25 14.71 13.34
C LEU A 59 15.27 15.21 12.26
N GLU A 60 14.34 16.08 12.61
CA GLU A 60 13.40 16.65 11.65
C GLU A 60 14.09 17.44 10.55
N HIS A 61 15.11 18.24 10.91
CA HIS A 61 15.92 18.95 9.90
C HIS A 61 16.61 17.96 8.97
N LYS A 62 17.27 16.93 9.50
CA LYS A 62 17.98 15.94 8.72
C LYS A 62 17.03 15.12 7.82
N TYR A 63 15.85 14.83 8.31
CA TYR A 63 14.82 14.19 7.50
C TYR A 63 14.33 15.10 6.35
N CYS A 64 14.14 16.39 6.61
CA CYS A 64 13.81 17.35 5.54
C CYS A 64 14.93 17.48 4.50
N ASP A 65 16.19 17.42 4.93
CA ASP A 65 17.35 17.40 4.01
C ASP A 65 17.34 16.17 3.12
N TRP A 66 17.06 14.99 3.69
CA TRP A 66 16.88 13.77 2.93
C TRP A 66 15.69 13.83 1.96
N LEU A 67 14.53 14.36 2.38
CA LEU A 67 13.38 14.58 1.49
C LEU A 67 13.74 15.48 0.30
N ARG A 68 14.55 16.51 0.53
CA ARG A 68 15.04 17.43 -0.50
C ARG A 68 15.86 16.70 -1.57
N GLN A 69 16.67 15.74 -1.16
CA GLN A 69 17.44 14.90 -2.07
C GLN A 69 16.54 13.91 -2.82
N LYS A 70 15.62 13.25 -2.12
CA LYS A 70 14.73 12.21 -2.68
C LYS A 70 13.75 12.77 -3.73
N TYR A 71 13.19 13.96 -3.51
CA TYR A 71 12.09 14.51 -4.34
C TYR A 71 12.48 15.67 -5.26
N ASN A 72 13.74 15.76 -5.64
CA ASN A 72 14.25 16.88 -6.46
C ASN A 72 13.80 18.25 -5.95
N LYS A 73 14.68 18.98 -5.35
CA LYS A 73 14.57 20.30 -4.69
C LYS A 73 13.28 21.07 -5.00
N PRO A 74 12.51 21.50 -3.98
CA PRO A 74 11.39 22.41 -4.20
C PRO A 74 11.86 23.64 -4.98
N THR A 75 11.02 24.13 -5.86
CA THR A 75 11.29 25.19 -6.85
C THR A 75 11.74 26.54 -6.25
N VAL A 76 11.77 26.69 -4.93
CA VAL A 76 12.29 27.86 -4.22
C VAL A 76 13.46 27.40 -3.36
N SER A 77 14.66 27.48 -3.93
CA SER A 77 15.91 27.21 -3.20
C SER A 77 16.14 28.32 -2.17
N MET A 78 15.75 28.05 -0.93
CA MET A 78 16.13 28.94 0.20
C MET A 78 17.63 28.85 0.56
N GLU A 79 18.35 27.82 0.09
CA GLU A 79 19.76 27.56 0.40
C GLU A 79 20.74 28.36 -0.42
N ALA A 80 20.46 28.59 -1.68
CA ALA A 80 21.33 29.46 -2.51
C ALA A 80 21.46 30.85 -1.86
N TYR A 81 20.39 31.30 -1.18
CA TYR A 81 20.36 32.58 -0.48
C TYR A 81 20.99 32.54 0.92
N ALA A 82 20.97 31.39 1.58
CA ALA A 82 21.64 31.24 2.89
C ALA A 82 23.17 31.26 2.76
N MET A 83 23.71 30.76 1.64
CA MET A 83 25.16 30.83 1.37
C MET A 83 25.62 32.25 1.01
N GLU A 84 24.84 33.03 0.26
CA GLU A 84 25.18 34.43 -0.05
C GLU A 84 25.13 35.35 1.17
N LEU A 85 24.27 35.06 2.15
CA LEU A 85 24.20 35.84 3.40
C LEU A 85 25.24 35.45 4.44
N ALA A 86 25.82 34.25 4.35
CA ALA A 86 26.89 33.81 5.25
C ALA A 86 28.22 34.54 5.03
N ASP A 87 28.44 35.08 3.81
CA ASP A 87 29.69 35.77 3.45
C ASP A 87 29.78 37.24 3.93
N VAL A 88 28.75 37.80 4.56
CA VAL A 88 28.71 39.24 4.79
C VAL A 88 28.86 39.70 6.23
N ARG A 89 28.95 38.87 7.29
CA ARG A 89 29.20 39.41 8.65
C ARG A 89 29.88 38.43 9.62
N ASP A 90 31.01 38.87 10.08
CA ASP A 90 31.77 38.34 11.22
C ASP A 90 31.42 39.14 12.48
N SER A 91 30.77 38.55 13.50
CA SER A 91 30.78 38.97 14.90
C SER A 91 29.82 38.16 15.82
N ALA A 92 30.10 38.14 17.13
CA ALA A 92 29.52 37.30 18.18
C ALA A 92 28.03 37.52 18.53
N GLU A 93 27.37 38.48 17.92
CA GLU A 93 25.89 38.68 18.03
C GLU A 93 25.09 37.75 17.10
N LYS A 94 25.78 36.86 16.34
CA LYS A 94 25.19 35.99 15.29
C LYS A 94 24.35 34.84 15.81
N GLU A 95 24.60 34.28 16.98
CA GLU A 95 23.98 33.03 17.39
C GLU A 95 22.45 33.16 17.70
N ASP A 96 22.01 34.25 18.31
CA ASP A 96 20.57 34.47 18.55
C ASP A 96 19.82 34.82 17.26
N TYR A 97 20.43 35.64 16.41
CA TYR A 97 19.85 35.99 15.10
C TYR A 97 19.77 34.80 14.13
N GLU A 98 20.77 33.92 14.09
CA GLU A 98 20.73 32.71 13.25
C GLU A 98 19.61 31.76 13.69
N THR A 99 19.38 31.62 15.00
CA THR A 99 18.33 30.79 15.58
C THR A 99 16.93 31.35 15.27
N GLU A 100 16.73 32.66 15.37
CA GLU A 100 15.47 33.31 15.02
C GLU A 100 15.18 33.23 13.52
N TRP A 101 16.18 33.47 12.67
CA TRP A 101 16.05 33.35 11.22
C TRP A 101 15.76 31.92 10.77
N GLU A 102 16.35 30.95 11.40
CA GLU A 102 16.06 29.55 11.13
C GLU A 102 14.61 29.20 11.47
N THR A 103 14.11 29.71 12.61
CA THR A 103 12.71 29.55 13.02
C THR A 103 11.75 30.23 12.02
N VAL A 104 12.07 31.42 11.55
CA VAL A 104 11.31 32.13 10.50
C VAL A 104 11.32 31.36 9.18
N ARG A 105 12.48 30.86 8.73
CA ARG A 105 12.60 30.03 7.51
C ARG A 105 11.73 28.78 7.60
N ARG A 106 11.76 28.10 8.73
CA ARG A 106 10.91 26.93 8.97
C ARG A 106 9.45 27.30 8.90
N ALA A 107 9.03 28.35 9.59
CA ALA A 107 7.65 28.84 9.55
C ALA A 107 7.20 29.20 8.12
N LEU A 108 8.07 29.82 7.33
CA LEU A 108 7.82 30.11 5.90
C LEU A 108 7.61 28.82 5.08
N GLY A 109 8.39 27.76 5.39
CA GLY A 109 8.26 26.45 4.72
C GLY A 109 6.87 25.81 4.87
N TYR A 110 6.16 26.11 5.95
CA TYR A 110 4.80 25.60 6.20
C TYR A 110 3.69 26.45 5.58
N LEU A 111 3.98 27.61 5.04
CA LEU A 111 2.99 28.41 4.35
C LEU A 111 2.58 27.76 3.02
N ALA A 112 1.30 27.91 2.66
CA ALA A 112 0.85 27.59 1.31
C ALA A 112 1.67 28.36 0.26
N LYS A 113 1.94 27.75 -0.88
CA LYS A 113 2.76 28.27 -1.99
C LYS A 113 2.45 29.73 -2.31
N THR A 114 1.15 30.09 -2.37
CA THR A 114 0.70 31.43 -2.71
C THR A 114 1.13 32.51 -1.73
N HIS A 115 1.24 32.23 -0.45
CA HIS A 115 1.73 33.16 0.59
C HIS A 115 3.25 33.11 0.68
N ARG A 116 3.84 31.91 0.69
CA ARG A 116 5.27 31.68 0.76
C ARG A 116 6.01 32.39 -0.36
N GLU A 117 5.55 32.26 -1.60
CA GLU A 117 6.19 32.88 -2.77
C GLU A 117 6.24 34.42 -2.67
N VAL A 118 5.15 35.04 -2.25
CA VAL A 118 5.09 36.50 -2.05
C VAL A 118 5.98 36.94 -0.89
N MET A 119 5.99 36.19 0.22
CA MET A 119 6.82 36.48 1.40
C MET A 119 8.32 36.38 1.07
N VAL A 120 8.73 35.32 0.40
CA VAL A 120 10.12 35.09 -0.04
C VAL A 120 10.59 36.23 -0.96
N ARG A 121 9.81 36.56 -2.00
CA ARG A 121 10.15 37.64 -2.94
C ARG A 121 10.30 39.00 -2.25
N PHE A 122 9.40 39.31 -1.32
CA PHE A 122 9.42 40.60 -0.62
C PHE A 122 10.54 40.68 0.42
N TYR A 123 10.67 39.66 1.30
CA TYR A 123 11.60 39.73 2.45
C TYR A 123 12.99 39.20 2.15
N LEU A 124 13.12 38.19 1.31
CA LEU A 124 14.43 37.59 1.00
C LEU A 124 15.05 38.16 -0.28
N TYR A 125 14.23 38.45 -1.31
CA TYR A 125 14.73 39.02 -2.55
C TYR A 125 14.59 40.55 -2.62
N GLY A 126 14.03 41.20 -1.60
CA GLY A 126 13.89 42.68 -1.55
C GLY A 126 13.04 43.25 -2.69
N GLN A 127 12.18 42.44 -3.32
CA GLN A 127 11.40 42.90 -4.46
C GLN A 127 10.25 43.80 -4.00
N PRO A 128 10.02 44.95 -4.64
CA PRO A 128 8.86 45.81 -4.36
C PRO A 128 7.56 45.14 -4.80
N VAL A 129 6.46 45.50 -4.13
CA VAL A 129 5.11 44.95 -4.38
C VAL A 129 4.72 44.97 -5.85
N GLU A 130 5.03 46.07 -6.56
CA GLU A 130 4.69 46.29 -7.97
C GLU A 130 5.41 45.28 -8.88
N ARG A 131 6.66 44.97 -8.58
CA ARG A 131 7.45 43.97 -9.32
C ARG A 131 6.94 42.55 -9.05
N ILE A 132 6.64 42.22 -7.79
CA ILE A 132 6.04 40.92 -7.43
C ILE A 132 4.69 40.74 -8.12
N ALA A 133 3.87 41.80 -8.17
CA ALA A 133 2.57 41.80 -8.84
C ALA A 133 2.70 41.51 -10.34
N ALA A 134 3.66 42.15 -11.01
CA ALA A 134 3.93 41.95 -12.43
C ALA A 134 4.44 40.52 -12.72
N GLU A 135 5.41 40.04 -11.97
CA GLU A 135 6.02 38.71 -12.16
C GLU A 135 5.02 37.57 -11.89
N LEU A 136 4.19 37.69 -10.84
CA LEU A 136 3.16 36.70 -10.50
C LEU A 136 1.83 36.88 -11.23
N LYS A 137 1.70 37.93 -12.08
CA LYS A 137 0.46 38.29 -12.78
C LYS A 137 -0.72 38.48 -11.82
N LEU A 138 -0.49 39.18 -10.71
CA LEU A 138 -1.47 39.43 -9.65
C LEU A 138 -1.71 40.94 -9.50
N PRO A 139 -2.91 41.36 -9.06
CA PRO A 139 -3.12 42.72 -8.64
C PRO A 139 -2.24 43.12 -7.45
N PRO A 140 -1.68 44.33 -7.37
CA PRO A 140 -0.87 44.79 -6.23
C PRO A 140 -1.59 44.67 -4.87
N GLY A 141 -2.92 44.88 -4.84
CA GLY A 141 -3.76 44.69 -3.67
C GLY A 141 -3.74 43.25 -3.16
N THR A 142 -3.73 42.26 -4.09
CA THR A 142 -3.64 40.82 -3.77
C THR A 142 -2.27 40.50 -3.17
N VAL A 143 -1.19 41.08 -3.70
CA VAL A 143 0.17 40.89 -3.13
C VAL A 143 0.23 41.43 -1.70
N LYS A 144 -0.30 42.66 -1.46
CA LYS A 144 -0.38 43.28 -0.13
C LYS A 144 -1.20 42.42 0.86
N SER A 145 -2.36 41.92 0.43
CA SER A 145 -3.21 41.02 1.23
C SER A 145 -2.47 39.71 1.58
N ARG A 146 -1.79 39.10 0.60
CA ARG A 146 -1.00 37.87 0.82
C ARG A 146 0.17 38.10 1.76
N LEU A 147 0.86 39.25 1.69
CA LEU A 147 1.90 39.63 2.63
C LEU A 147 1.34 39.79 4.05
N HIS A 148 0.21 40.46 4.20
CA HIS A 148 -0.44 40.65 5.50
C HIS A 148 -0.82 39.30 6.13
N THR A 149 -1.49 38.43 5.38
CA THR A 149 -1.88 37.08 5.82
C THR A 149 -0.64 36.22 6.10
N GLY A 150 0.38 36.27 5.24
CA GLY A 150 1.62 35.54 5.41
C GLY A 150 2.34 35.88 6.71
N ARG A 151 2.45 37.20 7.05
CA ARG A 151 3.04 37.64 8.33
C ARG A 151 2.30 37.07 9.54
N ARG A 152 0.97 37.11 9.53
CA ARG A 152 0.14 36.57 10.60
C ARG A 152 0.38 35.05 10.75
N LEU A 153 0.34 34.31 9.65
CA LEU A 153 0.56 32.87 9.65
C LEU A 153 1.97 32.47 10.11
N VAL A 154 3.01 33.21 9.70
CA VAL A 154 4.39 32.98 10.19
C VAL A 154 4.45 33.19 11.70
N LYS A 155 3.88 34.27 12.22
CA LYS A 155 3.87 34.55 13.67
C LYS A 155 3.12 33.48 14.46
N GLU A 156 1.94 33.08 14.00
CA GLU A 156 1.15 31.99 14.60
C GLU A 156 1.96 30.69 14.61
N ARG A 157 2.63 30.38 13.49
CA ARG A 157 3.44 29.17 13.38
C ARG A 157 4.67 29.17 14.27
N MET A 158 5.35 30.30 14.42
CA MET A 158 6.48 30.42 15.35
C MET A 158 6.04 30.14 16.79
N MET A 159 4.90 30.71 17.24
CA MET A 159 4.33 30.45 18.56
C MET A 159 3.96 28.96 18.77
N GLU A 160 3.40 28.29 17.74
CA GLU A 160 3.09 26.87 17.80
C GLU A 160 4.36 26.00 17.85
N MET A 161 5.45 26.42 17.22
CA MET A 161 6.74 25.73 17.24
C MET A 161 7.43 25.81 18.61
N GLU A 162 7.17 26.83 19.38
CA GLU A 162 7.66 26.97 20.77
C GLU A 162 6.92 26.01 21.72
N GLN A 163 5.66 25.67 21.44
CA GLN A 163 4.86 24.74 22.23
C GLN A 163 5.08 23.28 21.71
N LEU A 164 6.23 22.72 22.03
CA LEU A 164 6.80 21.49 21.47
C LEU A 164 5.99 20.19 21.65
N GLU A 165 5.00 20.14 22.54
CA GLU A 165 4.31 18.87 22.88
C GLU A 165 3.40 18.33 21.77
N ASN A 166 2.95 19.16 20.83
CA ASN A 166 2.01 18.77 19.75
C ASN A 166 2.58 18.84 18.33
N TYR A 167 3.84 19.29 18.16
CA TYR A 167 4.42 19.53 16.86
C TYR A 167 4.92 18.24 16.21
N GLY A 168 4.36 17.91 15.05
CA GLY A 168 4.85 16.79 14.25
C GLY A 168 4.62 15.40 14.88
N ARG A 169 3.73 15.26 15.88
CA ARG A 169 3.46 14.00 16.57
C ARG A 169 3.16 12.86 15.59
N GLN A 170 2.37 13.13 14.55
CA GLN A 170 2.01 12.16 13.52
C GLN A 170 3.20 11.82 12.61
N SER A 171 4.14 12.75 12.42
CA SER A 171 5.38 12.51 11.66
C SER A 171 6.33 11.55 12.36
N TYR A 172 6.33 11.49 13.69
CA TYR A 172 7.20 10.58 14.46
C TYR A 172 6.59 9.20 14.70
N ALA A 173 5.28 9.05 14.55
CA ALA A 173 4.59 7.77 14.64
C ALA A 173 3.52 7.67 13.53
N PRO A 174 3.92 7.71 12.25
CA PRO A 174 2.97 7.64 11.15
C PRO A 174 2.37 6.24 11.06
N ASP A 175 1.06 6.19 10.83
CA ASP A 175 0.42 4.95 10.40
C ASP A 175 0.98 4.52 9.03
N LEU A 176 0.88 3.23 8.74
CA LEU A 176 1.28 2.66 7.47
C LEU A 176 0.06 2.57 6.54
N LEU A 177 0.29 2.81 5.26
CA LEU A 177 -0.69 2.58 4.22
C LEU A 177 -0.20 1.51 3.25
N PHE A 178 -0.89 0.38 3.21
CA PHE A 178 -0.68 -0.66 2.21
C PHE A 178 -1.68 -0.47 1.09
N MET A 179 -1.18 -0.14 -0.11
CA MET A 179 -2.00 0.01 -1.30
C MET A 179 -2.41 -1.35 -1.84
N SER A 180 -3.63 -1.43 -2.33
CA SER A 180 -4.13 -2.51 -3.18
C SER A 180 -5.09 -1.95 -4.23
N CYS A 181 -5.47 -2.75 -5.21
CA CYS A 181 -6.44 -2.35 -6.22
C CYS A 181 -7.28 -3.54 -6.68
N CYS A 182 -8.46 -3.24 -7.18
CA CYS A 182 -9.27 -4.16 -7.97
C CYS A 182 -9.20 -3.75 -9.43
N GLY A 183 -8.87 -4.69 -10.31
CA GLY A 183 -8.77 -4.45 -11.76
C GLY A 183 -7.39 -4.73 -12.33
N GLY A 184 -7.12 -4.22 -13.53
CA GLY A 184 -5.85 -4.39 -14.24
C GLY A 184 -4.97 -3.15 -14.12
N ILE A 185 -3.76 -3.32 -13.60
CA ILE A 185 -2.75 -2.25 -13.51
C ILE A 185 -2.21 -1.90 -14.91
N GLY A 186 -1.77 -0.66 -15.11
CA GLY A 186 -1.10 -0.22 -16.32
C GLY A 186 0.35 -0.72 -16.43
N LEU A 187 0.98 -0.44 -17.58
CA LEU A 187 2.37 -0.85 -17.85
C LEU A 187 3.39 -0.23 -16.89
N ASP A 188 3.10 0.93 -16.36
CA ASP A 188 3.95 1.65 -15.38
C ASP A 188 3.77 1.17 -13.94
N GLY A 189 2.85 0.24 -13.67
CA GLY A 189 2.62 -0.35 -12.36
C GLY A 189 1.77 0.50 -11.41
N GLU A 190 1.03 1.51 -11.90
CA GLU A 190 0.07 2.24 -11.05
C GLU A 190 -1.08 1.34 -10.57
N PRO A 191 -1.56 1.54 -9.33
CA PRO A 191 -1.22 2.65 -8.39
C PRO A 191 0.01 2.41 -7.51
N PHE A 192 0.68 1.26 -7.59
CA PHE A 192 1.72 0.86 -6.64
C PHE A 192 3.01 1.68 -6.78
N ASN A 193 3.34 2.17 -7.98
CA ASN A 193 4.50 3.03 -8.22
C ASN A 193 4.30 4.47 -7.70
N LEU A 194 3.05 4.90 -7.51
CA LEU A 194 2.71 6.23 -6.95
C LEU A 194 2.89 6.27 -5.43
N VAL A 195 2.68 5.13 -4.75
CA VAL A 195 2.80 5.01 -3.29
C VAL A 195 3.60 3.75 -2.96
N LYS A 196 4.91 3.85 -3.02
CA LYS A 196 5.81 2.75 -2.66
C LYS A 196 5.77 2.47 -1.17
N GLY A 197 6.13 1.24 -0.77
CA GLY A 197 6.13 0.83 0.63
C GLY A 197 7.05 1.66 1.54
N ASP A 198 8.11 2.25 0.97
CA ASP A 198 9.07 3.15 1.63
C ASP A 198 8.70 4.64 1.51
N ASP A 199 7.67 5.00 0.73
CA ASP A 199 7.24 6.40 0.55
C ASP A 199 6.31 6.86 1.67
N ARG A 200 6.88 7.03 2.87
CA ARG A 200 6.15 7.43 4.08
C ARG A 200 5.46 8.78 3.95
N LEU A 201 6.04 9.70 3.17
CA LEU A 201 5.44 11.02 2.99
C LEU A 201 4.14 10.92 2.18
N ALA A 202 4.14 10.20 1.06
CA ALA A 202 2.94 9.96 0.27
C ALA A 202 1.86 9.22 1.09
N GLN A 203 2.24 8.18 1.85
CA GLN A 203 1.33 7.46 2.74
C GLN A 203 0.69 8.40 3.77
N SER A 204 1.49 9.24 4.43
CA SER A 204 1.01 10.18 5.45
C SER A 204 0.08 11.24 4.87
N ILE A 205 0.35 11.75 3.67
CA ILE A 205 -0.52 12.70 2.96
C ILE A 205 -1.90 12.06 2.69
N LEU A 206 -1.91 10.85 2.14
CA LEU A 206 -3.14 10.12 1.84
C LEU A 206 -3.95 9.83 3.11
N LEU A 207 -3.31 9.35 4.17
CA LEU A 207 -4.00 9.07 5.43
C LEU A 207 -4.57 10.33 6.08
N THR A 208 -3.83 11.44 6.03
CA THR A 208 -4.25 12.71 6.66
C THR A 208 -5.42 13.36 5.94
N ALA A 209 -5.45 13.29 4.60
CA ALA A 209 -6.50 13.91 3.79
C ALA A 209 -7.68 12.96 3.49
N TYR A 210 -7.83 11.85 4.24
CA TYR A 210 -8.89 10.88 4.02
C TYR A 210 -10.24 11.32 4.59
N GLU A 211 -10.28 11.72 5.86
CA GLU A 211 -11.54 12.01 6.57
C GLU A 211 -12.22 13.30 6.08
N GLN A 212 -11.44 14.26 5.61
CA GLN A 212 -11.94 15.53 5.09
C GLN A 212 -10.96 16.18 4.12
N PRO A 213 -11.47 16.97 3.14
CA PRO A 213 -10.62 17.76 2.27
C PRO A 213 -9.80 18.81 3.04
N LEU A 214 -8.47 18.83 2.84
CA LEU A 214 -7.51 19.70 3.51
C LEU A 214 -6.69 20.51 2.49
N THR A 215 -6.13 21.64 2.90
CA THR A 215 -5.10 22.33 2.10
C THR A 215 -3.74 21.66 2.34
N GLU A 216 -2.80 21.83 1.40
CA GLU A 216 -1.42 21.34 1.59
C GLU A 216 -0.76 21.95 2.84
N ALA A 217 -1.13 23.18 3.21
CA ALA A 217 -0.66 23.83 4.43
C ALA A 217 -1.22 23.16 5.71
N ASP A 218 -2.49 22.76 5.70
CA ASP A 218 -3.09 22.02 6.81
C ASP A 218 -2.43 20.63 6.96
N ILE A 219 -2.22 19.94 5.85
CA ILE A 219 -1.53 18.65 5.82
C ILE A 219 -0.10 18.80 6.35
N ALA A 220 0.63 19.82 5.91
CA ALA A 220 1.96 20.13 6.37
C ALA A 220 2.02 20.34 7.90
N LYS A 221 1.03 21.07 8.45
CA LYS A 221 0.89 21.30 9.89
C LYS A 221 0.66 19.99 10.66
N ILE A 222 -0.25 19.15 10.19
CA ILE A 222 -0.62 17.88 10.84
C ILE A 222 0.53 16.88 10.81
N ILE A 223 1.18 16.72 9.64
CA ILE A 223 2.28 15.76 9.46
C ILE A 223 3.58 16.29 10.12
N GLY A 224 3.74 17.61 10.26
CA GLY A 224 4.98 18.23 10.76
C GLY A 224 6.08 18.31 9.70
N VAL A 225 5.73 18.33 8.40
CA VAL A 225 6.64 18.45 7.27
C VAL A 225 6.32 19.73 6.50
N PRO A 226 7.31 20.57 6.12
CA PRO A 226 7.05 21.81 5.40
C PRO A 226 6.23 21.62 4.12
N ALA A 227 5.28 22.53 3.86
CA ALA A 227 4.37 22.45 2.70
C ALA A 227 5.12 22.36 1.37
N ALA A 228 6.33 22.91 1.29
CA ALA A 228 7.19 22.82 0.11
C ALA A 228 7.54 21.38 -0.31
N TYR A 229 7.54 20.43 0.64
CA TYR A 229 7.73 19.00 0.34
C TYR A 229 6.41 18.27 0.11
N ILE A 230 5.33 18.76 0.72
CA ILE A 230 3.99 18.20 0.53
C ILE A 230 3.48 18.46 -0.90
N GLU A 231 3.63 19.70 -1.39
CA GLU A 231 3.08 20.17 -2.66
C GLU A 231 3.44 19.27 -3.87
N PRO A 232 4.73 18.94 -4.14
CA PRO A 232 5.08 18.11 -5.29
C PRO A 232 4.60 16.66 -5.15
N VAL A 233 4.53 16.14 -3.93
CA VAL A 233 4.01 14.78 -3.69
C VAL A 233 2.49 14.76 -3.85
N ALA A 234 1.79 15.75 -3.31
CA ALA A 234 0.34 15.90 -3.46
C ALA A 234 -0.06 16.07 -4.95
N GLU A 235 0.69 16.87 -5.72
CA GLU A 235 0.45 17.03 -7.15
C GLU A 235 0.60 15.70 -7.91
N ARG A 236 1.68 14.94 -7.65
CA ARG A 236 1.87 13.60 -8.21
C ARG A 236 0.71 12.66 -7.87
N LEU A 237 0.20 12.69 -6.63
CA LEU A 237 -0.93 11.86 -6.21
C LEU A 237 -2.25 12.30 -6.85
N VAL A 238 -2.44 13.61 -7.12
CA VAL A 238 -3.58 14.15 -7.85
C VAL A 238 -3.50 13.77 -9.33
N GLU A 239 -2.32 13.91 -9.95
CA GLU A 239 -2.09 13.51 -11.34
C GLU A 239 -2.28 12.01 -11.55
N GLY A 240 -1.87 11.19 -10.56
CA GLY A 240 -2.05 9.74 -10.53
C GLY A 240 -3.46 9.30 -10.07
N GLU A 241 -4.40 10.24 -9.90
CA GLU A 241 -5.81 9.98 -9.58
C GLU A 241 -6.03 9.21 -8.25
N LEU A 242 -5.06 9.27 -7.33
CA LEU A 242 -5.22 8.79 -5.95
C LEU A 242 -5.75 9.87 -5.02
N MET A 243 -5.59 11.12 -5.40
CA MET A 243 -6.19 12.27 -4.72
C MET A 243 -7.02 13.10 -5.71
N ARG A 244 -8.00 13.80 -5.18
CA ARG A 244 -8.79 14.77 -5.95
C ARG A 244 -8.65 16.17 -5.36
N ARG A 245 -8.58 17.18 -6.25
CA ARG A 245 -8.50 18.58 -5.87
C ARG A 245 -9.88 19.24 -6.05
N THR A 246 -10.31 19.97 -5.02
CA THR A 246 -11.53 20.80 -5.05
C THR A 246 -11.19 22.19 -4.51
N GLY A 247 -11.08 23.16 -5.40
CA GLY A 247 -10.56 24.49 -5.07
C GLY A 247 -9.13 24.43 -4.54
N SER A 248 -8.90 24.95 -3.33
CA SER A 248 -7.59 24.91 -2.66
C SER A 248 -7.39 23.69 -1.78
N ARG A 249 -8.32 22.75 -1.74
CA ARG A 249 -8.27 21.55 -0.88
C ARG A 249 -8.08 20.31 -1.72
N ILE A 250 -7.41 19.31 -1.13
CA ILE A 250 -7.22 17.99 -1.69
C ILE A 250 -7.73 16.93 -0.72
N TYR A 251 -8.13 15.79 -1.24
CA TYR A 251 -8.56 14.63 -0.44
C TYR A 251 -8.20 13.32 -1.13
N THR A 252 -8.06 12.27 -0.35
CA THR A 252 -7.83 10.91 -0.84
C THR A 252 -9.11 10.37 -1.47
N ASP A 253 -9.06 9.98 -2.75
CA ASP A 253 -10.24 9.63 -3.57
C ASP A 253 -10.38 8.11 -3.75
N PHE A 254 -10.14 7.34 -2.70
CA PHE A 254 -10.38 5.89 -2.66
C PHE A 254 -10.67 5.41 -1.24
N ILE A 255 -11.22 4.21 -1.10
CA ILE A 255 -11.58 3.63 0.20
C ILE A 255 -10.35 3.23 1.00
N LEU A 256 -10.31 3.60 2.30
CA LEU A 256 -9.33 3.11 3.26
C LEU A 256 -10.01 2.17 4.27
N PHE A 257 -9.43 1.01 4.46
CA PHE A 257 -9.84 0.05 5.48
C PHE A 257 -8.93 0.16 6.70
N THR A 258 -9.55 0.31 7.87
CA THR A 258 -8.87 0.26 9.15
C THR A 258 -8.78 -1.18 9.66
N GLU A 259 -7.96 -1.42 10.70
CA GLU A 259 -7.95 -2.71 11.41
C GLU A 259 -9.36 -3.09 11.89
N LYS A 260 -10.11 -2.11 12.41
CA LYS A 260 -11.50 -2.31 12.85
C LYS A 260 -12.40 -2.80 11.72
N ASP A 261 -12.30 -2.19 10.52
CA ASP A 261 -13.13 -2.60 9.36
C ASP A 261 -12.81 -4.03 8.92
N ARG A 262 -11.53 -4.42 8.99
CA ARG A 262 -11.08 -5.76 8.58
C ARG A 262 -11.44 -6.84 9.57
N THR A 263 -11.56 -6.52 10.85
CA THR A 263 -11.81 -7.49 11.92
C THR A 263 -13.24 -7.48 12.44
N ALA A 264 -14.07 -6.51 12.05
CA ALA A 264 -15.42 -6.31 12.57
C ALA A 264 -16.27 -7.58 12.55
N THR A 265 -16.28 -8.32 11.45
CA THR A 265 -17.08 -9.53 11.28
C THR A 265 -16.30 -10.82 11.49
N LEU A 266 -14.99 -10.77 11.71
CA LEU A 266 -14.12 -11.95 11.76
C LEU A 266 -14.57 -13.05 12.73
N PRO A 267 -14.92 -12.76 13.98
CA PRO A 267 -15.45 -13.78 14.90
C PRO A 267 -16.72 -14.44 14.38
N HIS A 268 -17.64 -13.65 13.80
CA HIS A 268 -18.90 -14.16 13.26
C HIS A 268 -18.70 -14.95 11.97
N GLN A 269 -17.72 -14.63 11.14
CA GLN A 269 -17.36 -15.40 9.94
C GLN A 269 -16.91 -16.81 10.31
N THR A 270 -16.00 -16.93 11.29
CA THR A 270 -15.49 -18.22 11.75
C THR A 270 -16.53 -19.04 12.47
N GLU A 271 -17.37 -18.43 13.34
CA GLU A 271 -18.50 -19.09 13.98
C GLU A 271 -19.51 -19.63 12.96
N LEU A 272 -19.84 -18.81 11.94
CA LEU A 272 -20.77 -19.19 10.88
C LEU A 272 -20.24 -20.37 10.06
N ALA A 273 -18.96 -20.34 9.66
CA ALA A 273 -18.33 -21.45 8.96
C ALA A 273 -18.36 -22.74 9.76
N ASN A 274 -18.19 -22.67 11.09
CA ASN A 274 -18.26 -23.82 11.98
C ASN A 274 -19.67 -24.37 12.14
N ARG A 275 -20.62 -23.49 12.49
CA ARG A 275 -22.01 -23.86 12.82
C ARG A 275 -22.78 -24.31 11.58
N CYS A 276 -22.59 -23.64 10.46
CA CYS A 276 -23.32 -23.86 9.22
C CYS A 276 -22.49 -24.67 8.19
N PHE A 277 -21.46 -25.36 8.62
CA PHE A 277 -20.58 -26.17 7.76
C PHE A 277 -21.32 -27.03 6.73
N PRO A 278 -22.38 -27.81 7.07
CA PRO A 278 -23.08 -28.63 6.08
C PRO A 278 -23.68 -27.82 4.93
N SER A 279 -24.15 -26.60 5.19
CA SER A 279 -24.74 -25.73 4.16
C SER A 279 -23.73 -25.29 3.09
N PHE A 280 -22.45 -25.25 3.44
CA PHE A 280 -21.35 -24.97 2.51
C PHE A 280 -20.81 -26.25 1.87
N TRP A 281 -20.64 -27.31 2.67
CA TRP A 281 -19.81 -28.47 2.29
C TRP A 281 -20.57 -29.56 1.54
N THR A 282 -21.86 -29.71 1.72
CA THR A 282 -22.64 -30.78 1.07
C THR A 282 -22.54 -30.69 -0.46
N GLU A 283 -22.78 -29.51 -1.02
CA GLU A 283 -22.70 -29.30 -2.48
C GLU A 283 -21.25 -29.23 -2.97
N MET A 284 -20.33 -28.73 -2.13
CA MET A 284 -18.90 -28.73 -2.43
C MET A 284 -18.37 -30.16 -2.56
N GLN A 285 -18.77 -31.05 -1.67
CA GLN A 285 -18.34 -32.45 -1.72
C GLN A 285 -18.82 -33.13 -3.03
N ARG A 286 -20.07 -32.92 -3.43
CA ARG A 286 -20.58 -33.39 -4.72
C ARG A 286 -19.77 -32.83 -5.90
N GLY A 287 -19.48 -31.53 -5.85
CA GLY A 287 -18.67 -30.88 -6.85
C GLY A 287 -17.25 -31.45 -6.96
N LEU A 288 -16.64 -31.82 -5.83
CA LEU A 288 -15.34 -32.51 -5.80
C LEU A 288 -15.41 -33.92 -6.39
N GLU A 289 -16.48 -34.66 -6.11
CA GLU A 289 -16.71 -35.98 -6.70
C GLU A 289 -16.82 -35.92 -8.23
N GLU A 290 -17.54 -34.91 -8.75
CA GLU A 290 -17.63 -34.66 -10.18
C GLU A 290 -16.32 -34.17 -10.78
N LEU A 291 -15.57 -33.26 -10.11
CA LEU A 291 -14.27 -32.78 -10.55
C LEU A 291 -13.29 -33.94 -10.76
N ARG A 292 -13.28 -34.91 -9.85
CA ARG A 292 -12.42 -36.11 -9.90
C ARG A 292 -12.68 -37.00 -11.11
N GLN A 293 -13.83 -36.88 -11.77
CA GLN A 293 -14.18 -37.61 -12.96
C GLN A 293 -13.80 -36.87 -14.27
N THR A 294 -13.33 -35.64 -14.19
CA THR A 294 -12.96 -34.85 -15.36
C THR A 294 -11.58 -35.26 -15.89
N ASP A 295 -11.41 -35.22 -17.24
CA ASP A 295 -10.14 -35.52 -17.90
C ASP A 295 -9.02 -34.58 -17.38
N GLY A 296 -9.35 -33.30 -17.18
CA GLY A 296 -8.44 -32.31 -16.63
C GLY A 296 -7.91 -32.64 -15.24
N TYR A 297 -8.68 -33.38 -14.43
CA TYR A 297 -8.24 -33.88 -13.12
C TYR A 297 -7.46 -35.19 -13.24
N ILE A 298 -7.99 -36.15 -14.00
CA ILE A 298 -7.44 -37.52 -14.09
C ILE A 298 -5.99 -37.51 -14.58
N ARG A 299 -5.66 -36.67 -15.55
CA ARG A 299 -4.31 -36.57 -16.11
C ARG A 299 -3.28 -35.84 -15.24
N GLN A 300 -3.70 -35.15 -14.17
CA GLN A 300 -2.75 -34.49 -13.26
C GLN A 300 -1.99 -35.53 -12.42
N ARG A 301 -0.78 -35.17 -11.97
CA ARG A 301 -0.04 -35.88 -10.92
C ARG A 301 -0.75 -35.76 -9.57
N ASP A 302 -0.50 -36.67 -8.64
CA ASP A 302 -1.23 -36.72 -7.37
C ASP A 302 -1.19 -35.40 -6.56
N HIS A 303 0.00 -34.79 -6.42
CA HIS A 303 0.11 -33.49 -5.73
C HIS A 303 -0.65 -32.38 -6.48
N ALA A 304 -0.57 -32.36 -7.79
CA ALA A 304 -1.30 -31.39 -8.62
C ALA A 304 -2.82 -31.59 -8.52
N ARG A 305 -3.32 -32.85 -8.42
CA ARG A 305 -4.75 -33.12 -8.15
C ARG A 305 -5.23 -32.49 -6.86
N GLN A 306 -4.47 -32.62 -5.78
CA GLN A 306 -4.84 -32.07 -4.49
C GLN A 306 -4.83 -30.52 -4.50
N LYS A 307 -3.89 -29.91 -5.22
CA LYS A 307 -3.84 -28.46 -5.43
C LYS A 307 -5.00 -27.99 -6.30
N LEU A 308 -5.41 -28.77 -7.31
CA LEU A 308 -6.59 -28.48 -8.12
C LEU A 308 -7.88 -28.55 -7.29
N GLU A 309 -8.01 -29.55 -6.41
CA GLU A 309 -9.14 -29.62 -5.47
C GLU A 309 -9.17 -28.42 -4.54
N LEU A 310 -8.02 -27.99 -4.00
CA LEU A 310 -7.95 -26.82 -3.14
C LEU A 310 -8.34 -25.56 -3.89
N HIS A 311 -7.79 -25.37 -5.11
CA HIS A 311 -8.15 -24.24 -5.96
C HIS A 311 -9.65 -24.23 -6.27
N PHE A 312 -10.24 -25.39 -6.57
CA PHE A 312 -11.67 -25.52 -6.83
C PHE A 312 -12.51 -25.13 -5.62
N CYS A 313 -12.15 -25.59 -4.42
CA CYS A 313 -12.85 -25.23 -3.19
C CYS A 313 -12.77 -23.72 -2.92
N ILE A 314 -11.57 -23.13 -2.99
CA ILE A 314 -11.37 -21.69 -2.75
C ILE A 314 -12.16 -20.89 -3.77
N HIS A 315 -11.96 -21.17 -5.06
CA HIS A 315 -12.62 -20.47 -6.17
C HIS A 315 -14.14 -20.50 -6.03
N THR A 316 -14.71 -21.67 -5.80
CA THR A 316 -16.16 -21.86 -5.74
C THR A 316 -16.77 -21.21 -4.49
N LEU A 317 -16.17 -21.39 -3.30
CA LEU A 317 -16.65 -20.78 -2.08
C LEU A 317 -16.52 -19.26 -2.10
N GLN A 318 -15.39 -18.73 -2.58
CA GLN A 318 -15.21 -17.30 -2.68
C GLN A 318 -16.23 -16.68 -3.66
N ARG A 319 -16.43 -17.30 -4.82
CA ARG A 319 -17.42 -16.86 -5.81
C ARG A 319 -18.86 -16.95 -5.27
N ALA A 320 -19.15 -17.93 -4.40
CA ALA A 320 -20.45 -18.03 -3.74
C ALA A 320 -20.69 -16.85 -2.78
N CYS A 321 -19.70 -16.49 -1.97
CA CYS A 321 -19.76 -15.32 -1.10
C CYS A 321 -19.87 -14.02 -1.91
N LEU A 322 -19.02 -13.86 -2.94
CA LEU A 322 -19.02 -12.68 -3.81
C LEU A 322 -20.38 -12.45 -4.49
N ALA A 323 -21.05 -13.50 -4.97
CA ALA A 323 -22.35 -13.37 -5.59
C ALA A 323 -23.42 -12.82 -4.64
N ILE A 324 -23.40 -13.25 -3.39
CA ILE A 324 -24.32 -12.76 -2.35
C ILE A 324 -23.98 -11.32 -1.95
N ARG A 325 -22.70 -11.01 -1.84
CA ARG A 325 -22.19 -9.65 -1.60
C ARG A 325 -22.64 -8.69 -2.69
N ASP A 326 -22.44 -9.08 -3.95
CA ASP A 326 -22.79 -8.24 -5.09
C ASP A 326 -24.31 -7.99 -5.16
N GLU A 327 -25.11 -9.01 -4.86
CA GLU A 327 -26.56 -8.84 -4.71
C GLU A 327 -26.92 -7.86 -3.56
N GLN A 328 -26.24 -7.97 -2.41
CA GLN A 328 -26.45 -7.06 -1.27
C GLN A 328 -26.02 -5.63 -1.59
N ALA A 329 -25.00 -5.46 -2.45
CA ALA A 329 -24.53 -4.15 -2.92
C ALA A 329 -25.40 -3.53 -4.04
N GLY A 330 -26.43 -4.24 -4.51
CA GLY A 330 -27.24 -3.82 -5.65
C GLY A 330 -26.56 -4.04 -7.02
N GLY A 331 -25.55 -4.89 -7.06
CA GLY A 331 -24.77 -5.25 -8.22
C GLY A 331 -23.26 -4.98 -8.05
N THR A 332 -22.48 -5.50 -8.99
CA THR A 332 -21.06 -5.19 -9.10
C THR A 332 -20.81 -4.30 -10.30
N THR A 333 -19.72 -3.54 -10.30
CA THR A 333 -19.28 -2.76 -11.46
C THR A 333 -18.63 -3.74 -12.46
N PRO A 334 -19.09 -3.85 -13.72
CA PRO A 334 -18.39 -4.61 -14.74
C PRO A 334 -16.96 -4.06 -14.97
N TYR A 335 -16.02 -4.94 -15.33
CA TYR A 335 -14.62 -4.51 -15.54
C TYR A 335 -14.48 -3.41 -16.60
N ASP A 336 -15.29 -3.47 -17.66
CA ASP A 336 -15.25 -2.46 -18.72
C ASP A 336 -15.71 -1.06 -18.26
N ASP A 337 -16.45 -1.01 -17.15
CA ASP A 337 -16.90 0.24 -16.51
C ASP A 337 -15.93 0.74 -15.42
N TYR A 338 -14.83 0.03 -15.17
CA TYR A 338 -13.80 0.51 -14.25
C TYR A 338 -13.14 1.78 -14.81
N PRO A 339 -12.74 2.72 -13.94
CA PRO A 339 -12.09 3.95 -14.39
C PRO A 339 -10.86 3.64 -15.25
N CYS A 340 -10.88 4.14 -16.50
CA CYS A 340 -9.72 4.06 -17.37
C CYS A 340 -8.70 5.12 -16.94
N ARG A 341 -7.53 4.68 -16.55
CA ARG A 341 -6.44 5.54 -16.08
C ARG A 341 -5.59 6.06 -17.24
N LYS A 342 -4.89 7.17 -17.03
CA LYS A 342 -4.04 7.79 -18.06
C LYS A 342 -2.95 6.85 -18.59
N ASN A 343 -2.47 5.93 -17.73
CA ASN A 343 -1.46 4.92 -18.06
C ASN A 343 -2.01 3.67 -18.76
N GLY A 344 -3.30 3.64 -19.09
CA GLY A 344 -3.97 2.50 -19.74
C GLY A 344 -4.46 1.42 -18.78
N GLY A 345 -4.25 1.54 -17.47
CA GLY A 345 -4.83 0.67 -16.46
C GLY A 345 -6.34 0.91 -16.27
N ARG A 346 -7.05 -0.09 -15.76
CA ARG A 346 -8.46 0.01 -15.33
C ARG A 346 -8.58 -0.54 -13.93
N TRP A 347 -8.65 0.33 -12.93
CA TRP A 347 -8.64 -0.09 -11.54
C TRP A 347 -9.36 0.87 -10.59
N PHE A 348 -9.87 0.30 -9.49
CA PHE A 348 -10.22 1.04 -8.28
C PHE A 348 -9.13 0.85 -7.26
N ALA A 349 -8.59 1.95 -6.73
CA ALA A 349 -7.64 1.90 -5.63
C ALA A 349 -8.36 1.59 -4.32
N MET A 350 -7.64 0.95 -3.41
CA MET A 350 -8.00 0.79 -2.01
C MET A 350 -6.73 0.77 -1.16
N GLY A 351 -6.87 1.16 0.10
CA GLY A 351 -5.77 1.17 1.03
C GLY A 351 -6.12 0.47 2.33
N ASN A 352 -5.12 -0.13 2.96
CA ASN A 352 -5.22 -0.73 4.27
C ASN A 352 -4.37 0.09 5.24
N ARG A 353 -5.02 0.78 6.18
CA ARG A 353 -4.37 1.56 7.23
C ARG A 353 -3.96 0.65 8.37
N LYS A 354 -2.70 0.70 8.75
CA LYS A 354 -2.13 -0.05 9.86
C LYS A 354 -1.42 0.89 10.84
N THR A 355 -1.68 0.75 12.11
CA THR A 355 -0.91 1.45 13.14
C THR A 355 0.52 0.89 13.16
N ALA A 356 1.53 1.76 13.14
CA ALA A 356 2.93 1.40 12.91
C ALA A 356 3.47 0.33 13.89
N ASP A 357 3.01 0.37 15.14
CA ASP A 357 3.55 -0.47 16.21
C ASP A 357 2.74 -1.75 16.48
N ARG A 358 1.73 -2.05 15.66
CA ARG A 358 0.90 -3.25 15.82
C ARG A 358 0.98 -4.15 14.60
N LEU A 359 1.20 -5.45 14.85
CA LEU A 359 0.88 -6.48 13.85
C LEU A 359 -0.64 -6.54 13.72
N TRP A 360 -1.14 -6.68 12.48
CA TRP A 360 -2.57 -6.97 12.31
C TRP A 360 -2.90 -8.26 13.02
N PRO A 361 -3.98 -8.30 13.82
CA PRO A 361 -4.42 -9.53 14.41
C PRO A 361 -4.72 -10.51 13.27
N GLN A 362 -4.01 -11.62 13.30
CA GLN A 362 -4.28 -12.77 12.43
C GLN A 362 -5.10 -13.75 13.26
N PRO A 363 -6.21 -14.28 12.71
CA PRO A 363 -6.90 -15.39 13.35
C PRO A 363 -5.97 -16.60 13.37
N GLU A 364 -6.03 -17.40 14.42
CA GLU A 364 -5.37 -18.70 14.44
C GLU A 364 -6.42 -19.80 14.34
N PRO A 365 -6.42 -20.59 13.26
CA PRO A 365 -5.55 -20.52 12.09
C PRO A 365 -5.79 -19.28 11.21
N ASP A 366 -4.80 -18.91 10.39
CA ASP A 366 -4.93 -17.81 9.42
C ASP A 366 -5.88 -18.20 8.30
N TYR A 367 -7.00 -17.49 8.20
CA TYR A 367 -8.04 -17.71 7.20
C TYR A 367 -7.99 -16.69 6.05
N SER A 368 -6.93 -15.90 5.96
CA SER A 368 -6.82 -14.86 4.94
C SER A 368 -6.69 -15.45 3.54
N ILE A 369 -7.42 -14.87 2.59
CA ILE A 369 -7.32 -15.14 1.17
C ILE A 369 -7.20 -13.80 0.45
N ASN A 370 -6.20 -13.65 -0.42
CA ASN A 370 -6.24 -12.60 -1.42
C ASN A 370 -7.19 -13.02 -2.56
N GLY A 371 -7.73 -12.06 -3.28
CA GLY A 371 -8.53 -12.37 -4.47
C GLY A 371 -7.70 -13.12 -5.52
N GLU A 372 -8.39 -13.79 -6.45
CA GLU A 372 -7.72 -14.44 -7.57
C GLU A 372 -6.88 -13.45 -8.35
N VAL A 373 -5.60 -13.74 -8.48
CA VAL A 373 -4.65 -12.98 -9.30
C VAL A 373 -4.34 -13.79 -10.56
N GLY A 374 -4.32 -13.14 -11.72
CA GLY A 374 -3.98 -13.78 -12.97
C GLY A 374 -3.05 -12.92 -13.81
N CYS A 375 -2.17 -13.57 -14.56
CA CYS A 375 -1.35 -12.94 -15.59
C CYS A 375 -1.35 -13.82 -16.83
N VAL A 376 -1.49 -13.20 -18.00
CA VAL A 376 -1.56 -13.90 -19.28
C VAL A 376 -0.49 -13.38 -20.24
N ILE A 377 0.21 -14.30 -20.90
CA ILE A 377 1.04 -14.02 -22.06
C ILE A 377 0.36 -14.59 -23.32
N ARG A 378 0.61 -13.95 -24.45
CA ARG A 378 0.00 -14.35 -25.72
C ARG A 378 1.06 -14.66 -26.77
N ASN A 379 0.74 -15.60 -27.66
CA ASN A 379 1.59 -15.97 -28.81
C ASN A 379 3.02 -16.34 -28.40
N PHE A 380 3.15 -17.27 -27.45
CA PHE A 380 4.46 -17.71 -26.95
C PHE A 380 4.72 -19.17 -27.32
N ARG A 381 5.80 -19.44 -28.08
CA ARG A 381 6.27 -20.78 -28.46
C ARG A 381 5.17 -21.72 -28.96
N GLY A 382 4.26 -21.20 -29.81
CA GLY A 382 3.17 -21.98 -30.39
C GLY A 382 1.86 -21.99 -29.59
N ALA A 383 1.88 -21.63 -28.31
CA ALA A 383 0.64 -21.44 -27.57
C ALA A 383 0.00 -20.07 -27.91
N LYS A 384 -1.31 -20.04 -28.13
CA LYS A 384 -2.05 -18.76 -28.29
C LYS A 384 -2.06 -17.94 -27.03
N SER A 385 -2.14 -18.61 -25.88
CA SER A 385 -2.05 -17.97 -24.56
C SER A 385 -1.49 -18.93 -23.52
N VAL A 386 -0.75 -18.38 -22.56
CA VAL A 386 -0.37 -19.07 -21.33
C VAL A 386 -0.78 -18.17 -20.17
N GLU A 387 -1.61 -18.67 -19.29
CA GLU A 387 -2.17 -17.92 -18.18
C GLU A 387 -1.84 -18.63 -16.87
N LEU A 388 -1.34 -17.88 -15.88
CA LEU A 388 -1.20 -18.34 -14.51
C LEU A 388 -2.34 -17.74 -13.70
N ARG A 389 -3.04 -18.56 -12.94
CA ARG A 389 -4.07 -18.17 -11.96
C ARG A 389 -3.69 -18.66 -10.59
N GLU A 390 -3.90 -17.83 -9.58
CA GLU A 390 -3.54 -18.16 -8.21
C GLU A 390 -4.40 -17.48 -7.15
N TYR A 391 -4.44 -18.11 -5.97
CA TYR A 391 -4.87 -17.53 -4.71
C TYR A 391 -3.72 -17.60 -3.71
N ASP A 392 -3.37 -16.49 -3.09
CA ASP A 392 -2.42 -16.49 -1.95
C ASP A 392 -3.19 -16.77 -0.66
N THR A 393 -2.84 -17.87 0.00
CA THR A 393 -3.50 -18.34 1.22
C THR A 393 -2.47 -18.85 2.24
N ALA A 394 -2.91 -19.01 3.49
CA ALA A 394 -2.07 -19.60 4.52
C ALA A 394 -1.74 -21.09 4.30
N LEU A 395 -2.49 -21.80 3.44
CA LEU A 395 -2.24 -23.21 3.09
C LEU A 395 -1.10 -23.37 2.07
N GLY A 396 -0.80 -22.33 1.32
CA GLY A 396 0.29 -22.31 0.35
C GLY A 396 0.44 -20.90 -0.21
N ARG A 397 1.52 -20.24 0.20
CA ARG A 397 1.84 -18.91 -0.31
C ARG A 397 2.55 -19.05 -1.65
N TYR A 398 2.14 -18.23 -2.59
CA TYR A 398 2.77 -18.12 -3.88
C TYR A 398 3.68 -16.89 -3.89
N PRO A 399 4.97 -17.00 -4.29
CA PRO A 399 5.82 -15.83 -4.35
C PRO A 399 5.29 -14.83 -5.38
N ALA A 400 5.00 -13.62 -4.96
CA ALA A 400 4.53 -12.55 -5.86
C ALA A 400 5.47 -12.29 -7.06
N SER A 401 6.76 -12.67 -6.95
CA SER A 401 7.72 -12.65 -8.04
C SER A 401 7.37 -13.60 -9.19
N CYS A 402 6.66 -14.69 -8.92
CA CYS A 402 6.31 -15.70 -9.92
C CYS A 402 5.14 -15.29 -10.84
N ILE A 403 4.42 -14.23 -10.53
CA ILE A 403 3.35 -13.68 -11.39
C ILE A 403 3.93 -12.88 -12.58
N LYS A 404 5.25 -12.64 -12.60
CA LYS A 404 5.90 -11.94 -13.71
C LYS A 404 5.91 -12.77 -14.98
N MET A 405 5.77 -12.12 -16.14
CA MET A 405 5.72 -12.77 -17.44
C MET A 405 6.86 -13.79 -17.67
N GLY A 406 8.07 -13.50 -17.23
CA GLY A 406 9.20 -14.41 -17.37
C GLY A 406 9.00 -15.77 -16.68
N TYR A 407 8.44 -15.78 -15.46
CA TYR A 407 8.12 -17.04 -14.77
C TYR A 407 7.03 -17.84 -15.47
N ILE A 408 6.02 -17.18 -16.04
CA ILE A 408 4.95 -17.86 -16.79
C ILE A 408 5.51 -18.49 -18.06
N GLN A 409 6.40 -17.80 -18.76
CA GLN A 409 7.13 -18.33 -19.92
C GLN A 409 7.94 -19.55 -19.53
N TRP A 410 8.71 -19.46 -18.48
CA TRP A 410 9.55 -20.57 -17.99
C TRP A 410 8.72 -21.77 -17.51
N PHE A 411 7.61 -21.57 -16.82
CA PHE A 411 6.71 -22.65 -16.41
C PHE A 411 6.11 -23.37 -17.63
N TYR A 412 5.74 -22.63 -18.68
CA TYR A 412 5.31 -23.22 -19.93
C TYR A 412 6.44 -24.03 -20.59
N GLU A 413 7.67 -23.54 -20.59
CA GLU A 413 8.83 -24.23 -21.16
C GLU A 413 9.13 -25.53 -20.40
N ILE A 414 9.12 -25.52 -19.06
CA ILE A 414 9.25 -26.72 -18.22
C ILE A 414 8.16 -27.73 -18.58
N HIS A 415 6.91 -27.29 -18.67
CA HIS A 415 5.79 -28.18 -19.02
C HIS A 415 5.93 -28.78 -20.42
N SER A 416 6.44 -28.01 -21.36
CA SER A 416 6.62 -28.43 -22.77
C SER A 416 7.89 -29.25 -23.00
N GLY A 417 8.72 -29.49 -21.97
CA GLY A 417 9.96 -30.24 -22.07
C GLY A 417 11.06 -29.53 -22.86
N ILE A 418 11.04 -28.18 -22.90
CA ILE A 418 12.08 -27.37 -23.53
C ILE A 418 13.39 -27.55 -22.76
N SER A 419 14.48 -27.78 -23.49
CA SER A 419 15.79 -27.98 -22.86
C SER A 419 16.28 -26.70 -22.14
N PRO A 420 17.11 -26.82 -21.09
CA PRO A 420 17.66 -25.67 -20.41
C PRO A 420 18.44 -24.70 -21.31
N GLU A 421 19.09 -25.22 -22.37
CA GLU A 421 19.85 -24.43 -23.34
C GLU A 421 18.95 -23.58 -24.23
N GLU A 422 17.72 -24.02 -24.46
CA GLU A 422 16.73 -23.32 -25.28
C GLU A 422 15.74 -22.49 -24.47
N SER A 423 15.81 -22.59 -23.15
CA SER A 423 14.92 -21.89 -22.23
C SER A 423 15.18 -20.39 -22.17
N THR A 424 14.12 -19.62 -21.96
CA THR A 424 14.19 -18.16 -21.71
C THR A 424 14.45 -17.82 -20.24
N ALA A 425 14.69 -18.82 -19.39
CA ALA A 425 14.91 -18.62 -17.97
C ALA A 425 16.13 -17.77 -17.67
N ALA A 426 15.94 -16.68 -16.92
CA ALA A 426 17.04 -15.87 -16.42
C ALA A 426 17.71 -16.56 -15.21
N GLU A 427 18.99 -16.25 -14.95
CA GLU A 427 19.79 -16.84 -13.87
C GLU A 427 19.08 -16.82 -12.50
N TYR A 428 18.47 -15.69 -12.14
CA TYR A 428 17.71 -15.57 -10.89
C TYR A 428 16.49 -16.50 -10.78
N MET A 429 15.92 -16.93 -11.92
CA MET A 429 14.82 -17.92 -11.94
C MET A 429 15.39 -19.33 -11.63
N LEU A 430 16.54 -19.65 -12.21
CA LEU A 430 17.22 -20.92 -11.93
C LEU A 430 17.66 -21.00 -10.47
N GLU A 431 18.13 -19.90 -9.87
CA GLU A 431 18.43 -19.80 -8.44
C GLU A 431 17.19 -20.00 -7.55
N SER A 432 15.99 -19.67 -8.06
CA SER A 432 14.74 -19.82 -7.31
C SER A 432 14.17 -21.25 -7.29
N VAL A 433 14.74 -22.21 -8.02
CA VAL A 433 14.23 -23.59 -8.15
C VAL A 433 14.02 -24.26 -6.80
N ASP A 434 15.00 -24.16 -5.88
CA ASP A 434 14.90 -24.78 -4.54
C ASP A 434 13.78 -24.16 -3.70
N SER A 435 13.60 -22.86 -3.80
CA SER A 435 12.52 -22.14 -3.13
C SER A 435 11.16 -22.54 -3.68
N LEU A 436 11.02 -22.61 -5.00
CA LEU A 436 9.77 -23.00 -5.68
C LEU A 436 9.41 -24.47 -5.41
N THR A 437 10.43 -25.35 -5.30
CA THR A 437 10.23 -26.76 -4.91
C THR A 437 9.73 -26.84 -3.47
N LYS A 438 10.34 -26.13 -2.53
CA LYS A 438 9.89 -26.07 -1.13
C LYS A 438 8.45 -25.53 -0.99
N GLN A 439 8.03 -24.70 -1.92
CA GLN A 439 6.66 -24.13 -1.94
C GLN A 439 5.66 -25.00 -2.71
N GLY A 440 6.10 -26.15 -3.26
CA GLY A 440 5.24 -27.07 -4.00
C GLY A 440 4.79 -26.54 -5.37
N ILE A 441 5.56 -25.65 -6.00
CA ILE A 441 5.30 -25.16 -7.35
C ILE A 441 6.04 -26.01 -8.40
N LEU A 442 7.27 -26.40 -8.06
CA LEU A 442 8.10 -27.30 -8.86
C LEU A 442 8.36 -28.61 -8.14
N SER A 443 8.67 -29.66 -8.89
CA SER A 443 9.18 -30.94 -8.41
C SER A 443 10.50 -31.28 -9.08
N LYS A 444 11.39 -31.99 -8.35
CA LYS A 444 12.68 -32.49 -8.83
C LYS A 444 12.76 -34.03 -8.83
N GLU A 445 11.69 -34.72 -8.49
CA GLU A 445 11.71 -36.19 -8.27
C GLU A 445 12.10 -36.97 -9.51
N GLU A 446 11.57 -36.60 -10.67
CA GLU A 446 11.83 -37.24 -11.97
C GLU A 446 12.40 -36.26 -13.01
N GLY A 447 13.18 -35.29 -12.54
CA GLY A 447 13.61 -34.13 -13.29
C GLY A 447 12.78 -32.88 -12.94
N LEU A 448 13.18 -31.73 -13.48
CA LEU A 448 12.47 -30.47 -13.20
C LEU A 448 11.10 -30.47 -13.88
N ALA A 449 10.04 -30.43 -13.11
CA ALA A 449 8.66 -30.45 -13.58
C ALA A 449 7.78 -29.49 -12.78
N LEU A 450 6.63 -29.09 -13.34
CA LEU A 450 5.59 -28.37 -12.61
C LEU A 450 4.89 -29.33 -11.64
N ASP A 451 4.69 -28.85 -10.41
CA ASP A 451 3.92 -29.54 -9.38
C ASP A 451 2.58 -28.83 -9.08
N ILE A 452 2.17 -27.93 -9.96
CA ILE A 452 0.84 -27.28 -9.97
C ILE A 452 0.01 -27.83 -11.16
N PRO A 453 -1.32 -27.76 -11.09
CA PRO A 453 -2.20 -28.18 -12.19
C PRO A 453 -1.89 -27.42 -13.48
N VAL A 454 -1.90 -28.14 -14.60
CA VAL A 454 -1.84 -27.58 -15.94
C VAL A 454 -3.11 -27.95 -16.70
N MET A 455 -3.87 -26.96 -17.15
CA MET A 455 -5.17 -27.14 -17.80
C MET A 455 -5.14 -26.60 -19.24
N THR A 456 -5.86 -27.23 -20.13
CA THR A 456 -6.15 -26.69 -21.45
C THR A 456 -7.33 -25.72 -21.42
N THR A 457 -7.56 -24.97 -22.49
CA THR A 457 -8.73 -24.08 -22.60
C THR A 457 -10.07 -24.83 -22.47
N GLU A 458 -10.17 -26.06 -22.99
CA GLU A 458 -11.39 -26.88 -22.89
C GLU A 458 -11.60 -27.37 -21.46
N GLU A 459 -10.56 -27.86 -20.83
CA GLU A 459 -10.62 -28.34 -19.44
C GLU A 459 -10.96 -27.23 -18.45
N ILE A 460 -10.39 -26.02 -18.60
CA ILE A 460 -10.74 -24.90 -17.74
C ILE A 460 -12.17 -24.41 -17.97
N LEU A 461 -12.72 -24.55 -19.19
CA LEU A 461 -14.11 -24.23 -19.46
C LEU A 461 -15.04 -25.20 -18.71
N ALA A 462 -14.78 -26.51 -18.78
CA ALA A 462 -15.52 -27.54 -18.05
C ALA A 462 -15.42 -27.31 -16.52
N TYR A 463 -14.23 -27.03 -16.02
CA TYR A 463 -13.98 -26.65 -14.62
C TYR A 463 -14.83 -25.45 -14.19
N ARG A 464 -14.85 -24.37 -14.99
CA ARG A 464 -15.63 -23.17 -14.70
C ARG A 464 -17.13 -23.43 -14.71
N GLN A 465 -17.63 -24.24 -15.62
CA GLN A 465 -19.03 -24.62 -15.67
C GLN A 465 -19.44 -25.44 -14.44
N LEU A 466 -18.60 -26.38 -14.02
CA LEU A 466 -18.81 -27.16 -12.80
C LEU A 466 -18.81 -26.25 -11.56
N SER A 467 -17.77 -25.40 -11.44
CA SER A 467 -17.66 -24.45 -10.33
C SER A 467 -18.88 -23.52 -10.24
N GLU A 468 -19.36 -22.99 -11.37
CA GLU A 468 -20.52 -22.09 -11.42
C GLU A 468 -21.81 -22.77 -10.97
N ARG A 469 -22.03 -24.04 -11.35
CA ARG A 469 -23.17 -24.83 -10.89
C ARG A 469 -23.11 -25.05 -9.38
N VAL A 470 -21.97 -25.50 -8.86
CA VAL A 470 -21.78 -25.74 -7.41
C VAL A 470 -21.90 -24.43 -6.63
N ARG A 471 -21.27 -23.33 -7.12
CA ARG A 471 -21.39 -21.98 -6.56
C ARG A 471 -22.84 -21.57 -6.38
N SER A 472 -23.67 -21.76 -7.44
CA SER A 472 -25.08 -21.36 -7.42
C SER A 472 -25.87 -22.11 -6.34
N GLN A 473 -25.61 -23.41 -6.18
CA GLN A 473 -26.23 -24.25 -5.15
C GLN A 473 -25.81 -23.81 -3.74
N ILE A 474 -24.51 -23.58 -3.52
CA ILE A 474 -23.97 -23.07 -2.24
C ILE A 474 -24.58 -21.70 -1.92
N SER A 475 -24.56 -20.76 -2.88
CA SER A 475 -25.11 -19.41 -2.67
C SER A 475 -26.58 -19.47 -2.24
N GLY A 476 -27.39 -20.32 -2.86
CA GLY A 476 -28.79 -20.52 -2.44
C GLY A 476 -28.93 -21.00 -1.00
N SER A 477 -28.07 -21.94 -0.59
CA SER A 477 -28.10 -22.52 0.76
C SER A 477 -27.61 -21.56 1.86
N VAL A 478 -26.62 -20.70 1.55
CA VAL A 478 -25.96 -19.87 2.58
C VAL A 478 -26.36 -18.39 2.53
N ARG A 479 -27.14 -17.95 1.57
CA ARG A 479 -27.53 -16.55 1.36
C ARG A 479 -28.02 -15.88 2.65
N ASN A 480 -29.04 -16.44 3.28
CA ASN A 480 -29.61 -15.85 4.50
C ASN A 480 -28.65 -15.92 5.70
N LEU A 481 -27.70 -16.83 5.68
CA LEU A 481 -26.67 -16.96 6.72
C LEU A 481 -25.62 -15.87 6.62
N LEU A 482 -25.26 -15.42 5.42
CA LEU A 482 -24.24 -14.40 5.17
C LEU A 482 -24.77 -12.96 5.30
N LEU A 483 -26.06 -12.71 5.05
CA LEU A 483 -26.64 -11.36 5.09
C LEU A 483 -26.34 -10.57 6.38
N PRO A 484 -26.34 -11.17 7.60
CA PRO A 484 -25.98 -10.46 8.81
C PRO A 484 -24.55 -9.89 8.77
N LEU A 485 -23.56 -10.62 8.20
CA LEU A 485 -22.18 -10.19 8.08
C LEU A 485 -22.06 -8.91 7.23
N TYR A 486 -22.81 -8.82 6.15
CA TYR A 486 -22.79 -7.63 5.28
C TYR A 486 -23.44 -6.41 5.94
N ARG A 487 -24.47 -6.61 6.78
CA ARG A 487 -25.06 -5.51 7.54
C ARG A 487 -24.12 -4.97 8.61
N GLU A 488 -23.39 -5.85 9.28
CA GLU A 488 -22.45 -5.51 10.35
C GLU A 488 -21.15 -4.91 9.81
N GLY A 489 -20.57 -5.54 8.77
CA GLY A 489 -19.23 -5.22 8.28
C GLY A 489 -19.18 -4.15 7.19
N ARG A 490 -20.32 -3.55 6.80
CA ARG A 490 -20.35 -2.51 5.78
C ARG A 490 -19.58 -1.27 6.21
N VAL A 491 -18.50 -0.94 5.51
CA VAL A 491 -17.64 0.19 5.84
C VAL A 491 -18.33 1.53 5.58
N SER A 492 -18.24 2.44 6.53
CA SER A 492 -18.72 3.81 6.39
C SER A 492 -17.69 4.65 5.64
N LEU A 493 -18.12 5.47 4.68
CA LEU A 493 -17.25 6.34 3.91
C LEU A 493 -17.37 7.80 4.36
N PRO A 494 -16.29 8.58 4.32
CA PRO A 494 -16.35 10.03 4.38
C PRO A 494 -17.31 10.60 3.33
N ARG A 495 -18.03 11.67 3.67
CA ARG A 495 -19.11 12.23 2.82
C ARG A 495 -18.68 12.66 1.43
N HIS A 496 -17.41 13.02 1.25
CA HIS A 496 -16.85 13.48 -0.02
C HIS A 496 -16.48 12.32 -0.97
N LEU A 497 -16.37 11.07 -0.45
CA LEU A 497 -16.08 9.89 -1.27
C LEU A 497 -17.35 9.34 -1.92
N THR A 498 -17.75 9.96 -3.02
CA THR A 498 -18.97 9.56 -3.77
C THR A 498 -18.69 8.60 -4.92
N GLY A 499 -17.42 8.44 -5.32
CA GLY A 499 -17.02 7.60 -6.45
C GLY A 499 -16.66 6.15 -6.09
N VAL A 500 -16.71 5.79 -4.81
CA VAL A 500 -16.39 4.42 -4.36
C VAL A 500 -17.60 3.51 -4.61
N PRO A 501 -17.45 2.43 -5.40
CA PRO A 501 -18.54 1.48 -5.63
C PRO A 501 -19.05 0.86 -4.33
N GLU A 502 -20.37 0.64 -4.25
CA GLU A 502 -20.99 0.10 -3.03
C GLU A 502 -20.42 -1.28 -2.65
N TRP A 503 -20.13 -2.15 -3.64
CA TRP A 503 -19.58 -3.49 -3.38
C TRP A 503 -18.21 -3.47 -2.68
N MET A 504 -17.40 -2.44 -2.88
CA MET A 504 -16.11 -2.30 -2.20
C MET A 504 -16.25 -2.13 -0.69
N ARG A 505 -17.36 -1.61 -0.21
CA ARG A 505 -17.62 -1.39 1.21
C ARG A 505 -17.83 -2.68 2.00
N TYR A 506 -17.99 -3.81 1.30
CA TYR A 506 -18.20 -5.14 1.88
C TYR A 506 -16.99 -6.07 1.75
N MET A 507 -15.84 -5.56 1.32
CA MET A 507 -14.66 -6.38 0.95
C MET A 507 -14.22 -7.40 2.02
N PHE A 508 -14.34 -7.05 3.31
CA PHE A 508 -13.87 -7.90 4.40
C PHE A 508 -15.00 -8.59 5.18
N CYS A 509 -16.25 -8.45 4.75
CA CYS A 509 -17.39 -9.03 5.48
C CYS A 509 -17.41 -10.55 5.48
N ASP A 510 -16.84 -11.18 4.44
CA ASP A 510 -16.85 -12.63 4.20
C ASP A 510 -15.48 -13.21 3.86
N SER A 511 -14.43 -12.42 3.96
CA SER A 511 -13.09 -12.72 3.44
C SER A 511 -12.48 -14.00 4.03
N CYS A 512 -12.85 -14.38 5.25
CA CYS A 512 -12.32 -15.56 5.93
C CYS A 512 -13.23 -16.80 5.80
N VAL A 513 -14.47 -16.64 5.37
CA VAL A 513 -15.46 -17.75 5.29
C VAL A 513 -14.95 -18.91 4.44
N PRO A 514 -14.40 -18.71 3.22
CA PRO A 514 -13.97 -19.81 2.37
C PRO A 514 -12.93 -20.71 3.03
N LEU A 515 -11.84 -20.12 3.57
CA LEU A 515 -10.80 -20.91 4.24
C LEU A 515 -11.26 -21.50 5.55
N ALA A 516 -12.10 -20.80 6.33
CA ALA A 516 -12.66 -21.37 7.55
C ALA A 516 -13.47 -22.64 7.27
N VAL A 517 -14.27 -22.66 6.20
CA VAL A 517 -14.99 -23.85 5.74
C VAL A 517 -14.01 -24.98 5.34
N ILE A 518 -12.97 -24.66 4.58
CA ILE A 518 -11.95 -25.64 4.15
C ILE A 518 -11.20 -26.23 5.36
N TYR A 519 -10.80 -25.39 6.33
CA TYR A 519 -10.18 -25.86 7.58
C TYR A 519 -11.11 -26.78 8.39
N GLN A 520 -12.42 -26.48 8.41
CA GLN A 520 -13.39 -27.38 9.06
C GLN A 520 -13.50 -28.72 8.34
N ALA A 521 -13.48 -28.72 6.99
CA ALA A 521 -13.48 -29.96 6.22
C ALA A 521 -12.23 -30.81 6.51
N ARG A 522 -11.05 -30.19 6.58
CA ARG A 522 -9.80 -30.85 6.97
C ARG A 522 -9.88 -31.41 8.38
N LYS A 523 -10.33 -30.61 9.35
CA LYS A 523 -10.48 -31.04 10.75
C LYS A 523 -11.43 -32.22 10.92
N LYS A 524 -12.47 -32.29 10.08
CA LYS A 524 -13.43 -33.40 10.09
C LYS A 524 -12.95 -34.61 9.28
N GLY A 525 -11.77 -34.56 8.69
CA GLY A 525 -11.23 -35.63 7.86
C GLY A 525 -11.98 -35.83 6.53
N LEU A 526 -12.64 -34.81 6.02
CA LEU A 526 -13.42 -34.87 4.77
C LEU A 526 -12.64 -34.38 3.56
N PHE A 527 -11.49 -33.71 3.78
CA PHE A 527 -10.73 -33.05 2.71
C PHE A 527 -9.24 -33.03 3.00
N LEU A 528 -8.39 -33.38 2.03
CA LEU A 528 -6.92 -33.34 2.06
C LEU A 528 -6.34 -34.01 3.32
N GLN A 529 -6.77 -35.23 3.61
CA GLN A 529 -6.26 -36.01 4.75
C GLN A 529 -4.79 -36.39 4.53
N GLY A 530 -3.97 -36.29 5.59
CA GLY A 530 -2.57 -36.71 5.55
C GLY A 530 -1.66 -35.84 4.70
N VAL A 531 -2.14 -34.69 4.22
CA VAL A 531 -1.32 -33.76 3.43
C VAL A 531 -0.58 -32.82 4.37
N ASP A 532 0.75 -32.94 4.41
CA ASP A 532 1.69 -32.19 5.25
C ASP A 532 2.65 -31.28 4.46
N TYR A 533 2.44 -31.15 3.14
CA TYR A 533 3.25 -30.30 2.27
C TYR A 533 2.47 -29.03 1.82
N PRO A 534 3.18 -27.99 1.33
CA PRO A 534 2.55 -26.76 0.87
C PRO A 534 1.59 -26.99 -0.29
N LEU A 535 0.42 -26.38 -0.21
CA LEU A 535 -0.64 -26.48 -1.20
C LEU A 535 -0.88 -25.11 -1.84
N PRO A 536 -0.02 -24.65 -2.78
CA PRO A 536 -0.29 -23.44 -3.52
C PRO A 536 -1.56 -23.61 -4.38
N ALA A 537 -2.54 -22.73 -4.16
CA ALA A 537 -3.77 -22.74 -4.95
C ALA A 537 -3.55 -22.00 -6.28
N ALA A 538 -2.69 -22.57 -7.12
CA ALA A 538 -2.29 -22.02 -8.41
C ALA A 538 -2.51 -23.03 -9.52
N MET A 539 -2.72 -22.57 -10.76
CA MET A 539 -2.78 -23.40 -11.97
C MET A 539 -2.24 -22.67 -13.19
N LEU A 540 -1.67 -23.41 -14.12
CA LEU A 540 -1.27 -22.92 -15.44
C LEU A 540 -2.34 -23.32 -16.46
N ILE A 541 -2.79 -22.38 -17.31
CA ILE A 541 -3.78 -22.61 -18.35
C ILE A 541 -3.12 -22.35 -19.70
N ILE A 542 -3.19 -23.33 -20.59
CA ILE A 542 -2.57 -23.27 -21.93
C ILE A 542 -3.67 -23.24 -22.98
N GLY A 543 -3.72 -22.12 -23.74
CA GLY A 543 -4.55 -21.96 -24.92
C GLY A 543 -3.81 -22.38 -26.17
N GLN A 544 -4.38 -23.33 -26.90
CA GLN A 544 -3.87 -23.81 -28.20
C GLN A 544 -4.42 -23.00 -29.37
#